data_09c51e4b5158ee0978634f1d10b339ca
#
_entry.id   09c51e4b5158ee0978634f1d10b339ca
#
_cell.length_a   1.000
_cell.length_b   1.000
_cell.length_c   1.000
_cell.angle_alpha   90.00
_cell.angle_beta   90.00
_cell.angle_gamma   90.00
#
_symmetry.space_group_name_H-M   'P 1'
#
loop_
_entity.id
_entity.type
_entity.pdbx_description
1 polymer ?
#
loop_
_entity_poly.entity_id
_entity_poly.type
_entity_poly.pdbx_seq_one_letter_code
_entity_poly.pdbx_strand_id
1 'polypeptide(L)'
;MTTRTATEARENFSEILGIVEYGKERVVLLRNKKKAAAVISMEDLELLEALEDQLDVKEAREAIARAKKKGEKPIPWAEARKRLRRRFA
;
A
#
# COMPACT_ATOMS: atom_id res chain seq x y z
N MET A 1 11.76 -5.02 11.42
CA MET A 1 10.30 -5.06 11.21
C MET A 1 9.66 -5.74 12.40
N THR A 2 8.71 -5.08 13.02
CA THR A 2 8.02 -5.59 14.22
C THR A 2 6.68 -6.20 13.83
N THR A 3 6.32 -7.31 14.46
CA THR A 3 5.05 -8.00 14.20
C THR A 3 4.17 -7.91 15.43
N ARG A 4 2.91 -7.52 15.24
CA ARG A 4 1.89 -7.44 16.30
C ARG A 4 0.58 -8.03 15.80
N THR A 5 -0.23 -8.57 16.71
CA THR A 5 -1.59 -8.99 16.34
C THR A 5 -2.49 -7.77 16.22
N ALA A 6 -3.59 -7.90 15.48
CA ALA A 6 -4.57 -6.82 15.36
C ALA A 6 -5.13 -6.40 16.71
N THR A 7 -5.33 -7.35 17.63
CA THR A 7 -5.81 -7.07 18.99
C THR A 7 -4.78 -6.26 19.78
N GLU A 8 -3.51 -6.66 19.75
CA GLU A 8 -2.43 -5.91 20.40
C GLU A 8 -2.31 -4.50 19.84
N ALA A 9 -2.44 -4.36 18.52
CA ALA A 9 -2.38 -3.08 17.85
C ALA A 9 -3.50 -2.15 18.31
N ARG A 10 -4.72 -2.69 18.44
CA ARG A 10 -5.87 -1.92 18.93
C ARG A 10 -5.66 -1.43 20.35
N GLU A 11 -5.13 -2.29 21.22
CA GLU A 11 -4.89 -1.97 22.62
C GLU A 11 -3.72 -0.99 22.82
N ASN A 12 -2.71 -1.04 21.97
CA ASN A 12 -1.48 -0.27 22.09
C ASN A 12 -1.23 0.63 20.88
N PHE A 13 -2.28 1.16 20.29
CA PHE A 13 -2.20 1.90 19.04
C PHE A 13 -1.29 3.13 19.12
N SER A 14 -1.38 3.90 20.19
CA SER A 14 -0.53 5.08 20.39
C SER A 14 0.95 4.71 20.48
N GLU A 15 1.27 3.61 21.14
CA GLU A 15 2.64 3.11 21.24
C GLU A 15 3.17 2.70 19.86
N ILE A 16 2.34 1.98 19.09
CA ILE A 16 2.69 1.55 17.73
C ILE A 16 2.92 2.75 16.83
N LEU A 17 2.07 3.78 16.90
CA LEU A 17 2.27 5.01 16.16
C LEU A 17 3.59 5.69 16.51
N GLY A 18 3.94 5.72 17.79
CA GLY A 18 5.22 6.26 18.25
C GLY A 18 6.42 5.52 17.69
N ILE A 19 6.39 4.20 17.70
CA ILE A 19 7.44 3.35 17.14
C ILE A 19 7.62 3.61 15.64
N VAL A 20 6.51 3.72 14.91
CA VAL A 20 6.53 3.94 13.47
C VAL A 20 6.96 5.37 13.13
N GLU A 21 6.39 6.37 13.81
CA GLU A 21 6.65 7.78 13.53
C GLU A 21 8.06 8.22 13.94
N TYR A 22 8.47 7.92 15.15
CA TYR A 22 9.76 8.35 15.70
C TYR A 22 10.87 7.34 15.50
N GLY A 23 10.56 6.06 15.64
CA GLY A 23 11.53 4.97 15.46
C GLY A 23 11.75 4.57 14.01
N LYS A 24 10.91 5.05 13.09
CA LYS A 24 10.96 4.69 11.66
C LYS A 24 10.88 3.19 11.42
N GLU A 25 10.26 2.46 12.33
CA GLU A 25 10.10 1.03 12.22
C GLU A 25 8.75 0.69 11.57
N ARG A 26 8.73 -0.38 10.79
CA ARG A 26 7.50 -0.87 10.17
C ARG A 26 6.89 -1.92 11.08
N VAL A 27 5.59 -1.83 11.29
CA VAL A 27 4.85 -2.78 12.13
C VAL A 27 3.87 -3.57 11.27
N VAL A 28 4.05 -4.88 11.23
CA VAL A 28 3.15 -5.78 10.50
C VAL A 28 2.04 -6.24 11.44
N LEU A 29 0.81 -6.11 11.01
CA LEU A 29 -0.37 -6.50 11.78
C LEU A 29 -0.88 -7.86 11.30
N LEU A 30 -1.02 -8.78 12.25
CA LEU A 30 -1.54 -10.12 11.98
C LEU A 30 -3.01 -10.22 12.38
N ARG A 31 -3.77 -10.88 11.54
CA ARG A 31 -5.16 -11.24 11.82
C ARG A 31 -5.34 -12.70 11.48
N ASN A 32 -5.84 -13.50 12.45
CA ASN A 32 -5.98 -14.95 12.28
C ASN A 32 -4.67 -15.62 11.82
N LYS A 33 -3.57 -15.23 12.46
CA LYS A 33 -2.22 -15.75 12.18
C LYS A 33 -1.69 -15.44 10.78
N LYS A 34 -2.36 -14.54 10.05
CA LYS A 34 -1.96 -14.12 8.71
C LYS A 34 -1.62 -12.64 8.69
N LYS A 35 -0.68 -12.25 7.88
CA LYS A 35 -0.33 -10.84 7.65
C LYS A 35 -1.50 -10.15 6.97
N ALA A 36 -2.13 -9.20 7.66
CA ALA A 36 -3.31 -8.50 7.16
C ALA A 36 -2.99 -7.09 6.68
N ALA A 37 -2.11 -6.38 7.39
CA ALA A 37 -1.80 -4.99 7.10
C ALA A 37 -0.43 -4.62 7.67
N ALA A 38 0.01 -3.42 7.38
CA ALA A 38 1.23 -2.88 7.97
C ALA A 38 1.04 -1.40 8.28
N VAL A 39 1.67 -0.96 9.37
CA VAL A 39 1.73 0.46 9.73
C VAL A 39 3.14 0.93 9.38
N ILE A 40 3.23 1.97 8.56
CA ILE A 40 4.51 2.53 8.11
C ILE A 40 4.53 4.03 8.31
N SER A 41 5.74 4.62 8.34
CA SER A 41 5.90 6.07 8.45
C SER A 41 5.44 6.76 7.17
N MET A 42 5.13 8.05 7.26
CA MET A 42 4.76 8.84 6.07
C MET A 42 5.92 8.90 5.08
N GLU A 43 7.16 8.89 5.56
CA GLU A 43 8.35 8.85 4.69
C GLU A 43 8.39 7.57 3.87
N ASP A 44 8.11 6.43 4.49
CA ASP A 44 8.03 5.14 3.80
C ASP A 44 6.90 5.11 2.79
N LEU A 45 5.75 5.66 3.15
CA LEU A 45 4.61 5.74 2.25
C LEU A 45 4.91 6.58 1.02
N GLU A 46 5.53 7.74 1.21
CA GLU A 46 5.94 8.62 0.11
C GLU A 46 6.94 7.92 -0.82
N LEU A 47 7.89 7.18 -0.24
CA LEU A 47 8.85 6.40 -1.01
C LEU A 47 8.14 5.33 -1.84
N LEU A 48 7.21 4.59 -1.23
CA LEU A 48 6.44 3.56 -1.91
C LEU A 48 5.59 4.16 -3.03
N GLU A 49 4.94 5.29 -2.79
CA GLU A 49 4.15 5.98 -3.82
C GLU A 49 5.02 6.40 -5.00
N ALA A 50 6.22 6.92 -4.72
CA ALA A 50 7.16 7.31 -5.77
C ALA A 50 7.61 6.10 -6.60
N LEU A 51 7.90 4.97 -5.95
CA LEU A 51 8.28 3.74 -6.64
C LEU A 51 7.11 3.16 -7.44
N GLU A 52 5.91 3.20 -6.89
CA GLU A 52 4.69 2.76 -7.57
C GLU A 52 4.44 3.59 -8.83
N ASP A 53 4.61 4.90 -8.76
CA ASP A 53 4.43 5.79 -9.91
C ASP A 53 5.40 5.42 -11.05
N GLN A 54 6.63 5.05 -10.74
CA GLN A 54 7.60 4.60 -11.74
C GLN A 54 7.20 3.26 -12.36
N LEU A 55 6.77 2.31 -11.52
CA LEU A 55 6.30 1.01 -11.97
C LEU A 55 5.02 1.12 -12.79
N ASP A 56 4.12 1.99 -12.38
CA ASP A 56 2.83 2.20 -13.05
C ASP A 56 3.00 2.71 -14.48
N VAL A 57 3.95 3.60 -14.72
CA VAL A 57 4.22 4.08 -16.06
C VAL A 57 4.64 2.91 -16.96
N LYS A 58 5.50 2.04 -16.46
CA LYS A 58 5.96 0.86 -17.19
C LYS A 58 4.83 -0.13 -17.43
N GLU A 59 4.08 -0.46 -16.37
CA GLU A 59 2.95 -1.39 -16.44
C GLU A 59 1.84 -0.85 -17.33
N ALA A 60 1.57 0.46 -17.25
CA ALA A 60 0.58 1.10 -18.09
C ALA A 60 0.94 0.98 -19.57
N ARG A 61 2.21 1.18 -19.92
CA ARG A 61 2.67 1.00 -21.29
C ARG A 61 2.51 -0.43 -21.77
N GLU A 62 2.86 -1.39 -20.92
CA GLU A 62 2.69 -2.81 -21.23
C GLU A 62 1.22 -3.20 -21.36
N ALA A 63 0.37 -2.67 -20.48
CA ALA A 63 -1.07 -2.90 -20.52
C ALA A 63 -1.72 -2.31 -21.77
N ILE A 64 -1.32 -1.11 -22.18
CA ILE A 64 -1.78 -0.46 -23.41
C ILE A 64 -1.38 -1.30 -24.63
N ALA A 65 -0.13 -1.77 -24.65
CA ALA A 65 0.36 -2.60 -25.73
C ALA A 65 -0.43 -3.92 -25.84
N ARG A 66 -0.72 -4.55 -24.72
CA ARG A 66 -1.52 -5.78 -24.66
C ARG A 66 -2.99 -5.52 -25.06
N ALA A 67 -3.55 -4.42 -24.58
CA ALA A 67 -4.93 -4.05 -24.91
C ALA A 67 -5.13 -3.76 -26.40
N LYS A 68 -4.18 -3.05 -27.02
CA LYS A 68 -4.19 -2.83 -28.46
C LYS A 68 -4.16 -4.15 -29.25
N LYS A 69 -3.37 -5.10 -28.75
CA LYS A 69 -3.23 -6.42 -29.36
C LYS A 69 -4.51 -7.26 -29.24
N LYS A 70 -5.25 -7.08 -28.14
CA LYS A 70 -6.47 -7.83 -27.83
C LYS A 70 -7.77 -7.06 -28.14
N GLY A 71 -7.66 -5.79 -28.52
CA GLY A 71 -8.82 -4.93 -28.72
C GLY A 71 -9.51 -4.46 -27.45
N GLU A 72 -8.89 -4.63 -26.30
CA GLU A 72 -9.44 -4.19 -25.02
C GLU A 72 -9.10 -2.73 -24.74
N LYS A 73 -10.01 -2.02 -24.06
CA LYS A 73 -9.74 -0.65 -23.60
C LYS A 73 -9.13 -0.69 -22.21
N PRO A 74 -7.90 -0.18 -22.01
CA PRO A 74 -7.31 -0.16 -20.69
C PRO A 74 -8.00 0.88 -19.80
N ILE A 75 -8.13 0.55 -18.50
CA ILE A 75 -8.63 1.49 -17.51
C ILE A 75 -7.48 2.44 -17.18
N PRO A 76 -7.69 3.80 -17.20
CA PRO A 76 -6.67 4.73 -16.79
C PRO A 76 -6.22 4.46 -15.36
N TRP A 77 -4.92 4.42 -15.12
CA TRP A 77 -4.37 4.15 -13.80
C TRP A 77 -4.87 5.15 -12.74
N ALA A 78 -5.03 6.41 -13.13
CA ALA A 78 -5.54 7.43 -12.22
C ALA A 78 -6.93 7.08 -11.65
N GLU A 79 -7.80 6.49 -12.46
CA GLU A 79 -9.11 6.01 -12.00
C GLU A 79 -8.99 4.82 -11.06
N ALA A 80 -8.15 3.86 -11.39
CA ALA A 80 -7.91 2.69 -10.55
C ALA A 80 -7.36 3.12 -9.18
N ARG A 81 -6.43 4.07 -9.16
CA ARG A 81 -5.86 4.63 -7.95
C ARG A 81 -6.91 5.36 -7.10
N LYS A 82 -7.79 6.14 -7.71
CA LYS A 82 -8.89 6.81 -7.02
C LYS A 82 -9.87 5.81 -6.41
N ARG A 83 -10.20 4.74 -7.11
CA ARG A 83 -11.07 3.67 -6.63
C ARG A 83 -10.47 2.98 -5.39
N LEU A 84 -9.18 2.69 -5.42
CA LEU A 84 -8.48 2.11 -4.30
C LEU A 84 -8.46 3.03 -3.09
N ARG A 85 -8.21 4.32 -3.28
CA ARG A 85 -8.22 5.31 -2.22
C ARG A 85 -9.60 5.45 -1.57
N ARG A 86 -10.67 5.46 -2.36
CA ARG A 86 -12.04 5.50 -1.85
C ARG A 86 -12.39 4.27 -1.04
N ARG A 87 -11.86 3.12 -1.43
CA ARG A 87 -12.13 1.85 -0.76
C ARG A 87 -11.49 1.78 0.62
N PHE A 88 -10.34 2.42 0.81
CA PHE A 88 -9.56 2.38 2.03
C PHE A 88 -9.56 3.69 2.83
N ALA A 89 -10.25 4.70 2.35
CA ALA A 89 -10.38 5.98 3.04
C ALA A 89 -11.35 5.89 4.23
#